data_79b6a8b6c78c6a38ab245225adb1d436
#
_entry.id   79b6a8b6c78c6a38ab245225adb1d436
#
_cell.length_a   1.000
_cell.length_b   1.000
_cell.length_c   1.000
_cell.angle_alpha   90.00
_cell.angle_beta   90.00
_cell.angle_gamma   90.00
#
_symmetry.space_group_name_H-M   'P 1'
#
loop_
_entity.id
_entity.type
_entity.pdbx_description
1 polymer ?
#
loop_
_entity_poly.entity_id
_entity_poly.type
_entity_poly.pdbx_seq_one_letter_code
_entity_poly.pdbx_strand_id
1 'polypeptide(L)'
;MSQPCEGTRAAVRPPAVIDNRVPAGNSRGGAPVFRNAVTGGEPGGGGLFSPGGALSGSSPSVLLVEAFYGGSHKQLIDLLKTHLSGCCTFTLPAKKWHWRARTAALHFSQTIPTCPSYRVLFCSSVLNLCELVALRPDLARLKKVLYFHENQLVYPVRKDQERDFQYGYNQVLSCLVADVVVFNSAFNMDSFLSSISSFMKKIPDHRPRDLDQLIRPKCVVLYYPVQFPDVSRLLPEHKLLRRPAEPSHIDDIITPQGEQQHGPNKPQSSRPEEPSEDQQGDPHQSSCEAEGQMKPLHIVWPHRWEHDKNPELLFSSLLKLKQKGLKFHLSVLGETFTDVPEIFSEARRLLDSHILNWGFLPDKDGYLAVLCQADVVVSTAKHEFFGVAMLEAVHCGCYPLCPKALVYPEIFPAEYLYSTPEQLVKRLQGLCRRPDVARRHVVKVDTSSFSWTALKQRFQTLLADGRP
;
A
#
# COMPACT_ATOMS: atom_id res chain seq x y z
N MET A 1 23.28 -75.07 -6.08
CA MET A 1 24.01 -74.87 -4.82
C MET A 1 23.99 -73.37 -4.52
N SER A 2 23.28 -73.01 -3.50
CA SER A 2 23.38 -71.88 -2.59
C SER A 2 21.99 -71.43 -2.16
N GLN A 3 21.76 -71.50 -0.88
CA GLN A 3 20.49 -71.32 -0.16
C GLN A 3 20.06 -69.87 -0.05
N PRO A 4 18.76 -69.62 0.22
CA PRO A 4 18.22 -68.26 0.48
C PRO A 4 18.34 -67.86 1.96
N CYS A 5 18.64 -66.59 2.22
CA CYS A 5 18.58 -65.96 3.53
C CYS A 5 17.15 -65.49 3.86
N GLU A 6 16.63 -66.04 4.96
CA GLU A 6 15.39 -65.56 5.61
C GLU A 6 15.61 -64.19 6.27
N GLY A 7 14.79 -63.20 5.91
CA GLY A 7 14.72 -61.88 6.53
C GLY A 7 13.44 -61.76 7.41
N THR A 8 13.67 -61.64 8.67
CA THR A 8 12.72 -61.53 9.80
C THR A 8 11.76 -60.31 9.60
N ARG A 9 10.46 -60.56 9.58
CA ARG A 9 9.41 -59.54 9.66
C ARG A 9 9.31 -59.02 11.11
N ALA A 10 9.64 -57.75 11.31
CA ALA A 10 9.31 -57.03 12.52
C ALA A 10 7.86 -56.55 12.47
N ALA A 11 7.07 -56.96 13.45
CA ALA A 11 5.68 -56.55 13.63
C ALA A 11 5.62 -55.11 14.14
N VAL A 12 4.96 -54.22 13.39
CA VAL A 12 4.64 -52.85 13.76
C VAL A 12 3.42 -52.89 14.70
N ARG A 13 3.60 -52.42 15.94
CA ARG A 13 2.50 -52.21 16.91
C ARG A 13 1.75 -50.92 16.53
N PRO A 14 0.41 -50.88 16.68
CA PRO A 14 -0.34 -49.63 16.50
C PRO A 14 -0.12 -48.67 17.68
N PRO A 15 -0.22 -47.35 17.49
CA PRO A 15 -0.03 -46.39 18.57
C PRO A 15 -1.18 -46.38 19.56
N ALA A 16 -0.85 -46.18 20.85
CA ALA A 16 -1.77 -46.15 21.96
C ALA A 16 -2.71 -44.94 21.88
N VAL A 17 -3.98 -45.19 22.12
CA VAL A 17 -5.03 -44.17 22.32
C VAL A 17 -4.80 -43.51 23.68
N ILE A 18 -4.53 -42.21 23.69
CA ILE A 18 -4.43 -41.41 24.92
C ILE A 18 -5.83 -40.94 25.30
N ASP A 19 -6.34 -41.47 26.39
CA ASP A 19 -7.62 -41.11 27.05
C ASP A 19 -7.40 -39.81 27.86
N ASN A 20 -7.91 -38.67 27.36
CA ASN A 20 -7.88 -37.40 28.07
C ASN A 20 -9.14 -37.22 28.92
N ARG A 21 -9.18 -37.85 30.09
CA ARG A 21 -10.13 -37.46 31.14
C ARG A 21 -9.50 -36.39 32.03
N VAL A 22 -10.12 -35.20 32.01
CA VAL A 22 -9.79 -34.10 32.91
C VAL A 22 -10.46 -34.33 34.28
N PRO A 23 -9.76 -34.26 35.40
CA PRO A 23 -10.39 -34.28 36.71
C PRO A 23 -10.99 -32.92 37.07
N ALA A 24 -12.23 -32.95 37.59
CA ALA A 24 -12.91 -31.81 38.17
C ALA A 24 -12.25 -31.39 39.49
N GLY A 25 -11.73 -30.15 39.54
CA GLY A 25 -11.22 -29.51 40.73
C GLY A 25 -12.03 -28.28 41.09
N ASN A 26 -12.72 -28.32 42.21
CA ASN A 26 -13.40 -27.22 42.88
C ASN A 26 -12.41 -26.15 43.35
N SER A 27 -12.62 -24.88 43.03
CA SER A 27 -12.21 -23.77 43.88
C SER A 27 -13.07 -22.51 43.61
N ARG A 28 -13.71 -22.09 44.69
CA ARG A 28 -14.50 -20.86 44.81
C ARG A 28 -13.56 -19.64 44.76
N GLY A 29 -13.91 -18.64 43.96
CA GLY A 29 -13.29 -17.32 44.00
C GLY A 29 -14.17 -16.32 43.23
N GLY A 30 -14.80 -15.39 43.96
CA GLY A 30 -15.83 -14.48 43.49
C GLY A 30 -15.30 -13.43 42.51
N ALA A 31 -16.07 -13.19 41.48
CA ALA A 31 -15.91 -12.06 40.56
C ALA A 31 -16.86 -10.90 40.98
N PRO A 32 -16.44 -9.64 40.84
CA PRO A 32 -17.32 -8.51 41.11
C PRO A 32 -18.31 -8.31 39.95
N VAL A 33 -19.58 -8.26 40.34
CA VAL A 33 -20.72 -7.95 39.46
C VAL A 33 -20.77 -6.43 39.25
N PHE A 34 -20.53 -5.97 38.03
CA PHE A 34 -20.94 -4.62 37.62
C PHE A 34 -22.37 -4.67 37.10
N ARG A 35 -23.30 -4.08 37.87
CA ARG A 35 -24.67 -3.84 37.47
C ARG A 35 -24.71 -2.67 36.50
N ASN A 36 -25.15 -2.93 35.26
CA ASN A 36 -25.62 -1.88 34.36
C ASN A 36 -27.06 -1.56 34.71
N ALA A 37 -27.32 -0.29 35.04
CA ALA A 37 -28.63 0.27 35.24
C ALA A 37 -29.36 0.32 33.87
N VAL A 38 -30.49 -0.39 33.84
CA VAL A 38 -31.47 -0.29 32.75
C VAL A 38 -32.39 0.88 33.08
N THR A 39 -32.33 1.95 32.31
CA THR A 39 -33.42 2.93 32.24
C THR A 39 -34.31 2.55 31.06
N GLY A 40 -35.59 2.31 31.39
CA GLY A 40 -36.62 1.95 30.42
C GLY A 40 -36.97 3.13 29.50
N GLY A 41 -37.19 2.79 28.24
CA GLY A 41 -37.84 3.65 27.25
C GLY A 41 -38.75 2.75 26.39
N GLU A 42 -40.01 3.12 26.37
CA GLU A 42 -41.11 2.40 25.75
C GLU A 42 -40.97 2.24 24.22
N PRO A 43 -41.66 1.26 23.60
CA PRO A 43 -41.63 1.05 22.16
C PRO A 43 -42.64 1.97 21.45
N GLY A 44 -42.15 2.96 20.72
CA GLY A 44 -42.91 3.83 19.84
C GLY A 44 -42.83 3.46 18.39
N GLY A 45 -43.94 3.08 17.78
CA GLY A 45 -44.38 3.43 16.46
C GLY A 45 -43.62 2.83 15.24
N GLY A 46 -44.27 1.87 14.59
CA GLY A 46 -43.99 1.48 13.23
C GLY A 46 -44.04 2.68 12.26
N GLY A 47 -42.93 3.01 11.63
CA GLY A 47 -42.84 3.94 10.52
C GLY A 47 -42.86 3.20 9.20
N LEU A 48 -43.98 3.24 8.50
CA LEU A 48 -44.14 2.92 7.10
C LEU A 48 -43.17 3.78 6.28
N PHE A 49 -42.23 3.12 5.59
CA PHE A 49 -41.44 3.78 4.54
C PHE A 49 -42.35 4.09 3.36
N SER A 50 -42.73 5.34 3.20
CA SER A 50 -43.27 5.89 1.96
C SER A 50 -42.16 6.00 0.91
N PRO A 51 -42.38 5.54 -0.33
CA PRO A 51 -41.48 5.82 -1.44
C PRO A 51 -41.82 7.20 -2.02
N GLY A 52 -41.15 8.24 -1.53
CA GLY A 52 -41.32 9.59 -2.05
C GLY A 52 -39.96 10.23 -2.30
N GLY A 53 -39.57 10.33 -3.57
CA GLY A 53 -38.38 11.03 -4.00
C GLY A 53 -37.69 10.32 -5.18
N ALA A 54 -38.30 10.37 -6.36
CA ALA A 54 -37.67 9.96 -7.60
C ALA A 54 -36.57 10.98 -7.96
N LEU A 55 -35.38 10.79 -7.41
CA LEU A 55 -34.14 11.24 -8.06
C LEU A 55 -33.84 10.22 -9.17
N SER A 56 -33.64 10.68 -10.39
CA SER A 56 -33.28 9.88 -11.57
C SER A 56 -31.90 9.22 -11.38
N GLY A 57 -31.81 8.24 -10.50
CA GLY A 57 -30.63 7.42 -10.27
C GLY A 57 -30.76 6.18 -11.13
N SER A 58 -29.82 5.96 -12.05
CA SER A 58 -29.67 4.71 -12.75
C SER A 58 -29.59 3.56 -11.74
N SER A 59 -30.34 2.46 -11.97
CA SER A 59 -30.28 1.27 -11.12
C SER A 59 -28.83 0.80 -10.95
N PRO A 60 -28.42 0.32 -9.76
CA PRO A 60 -27.04 -0.07 -9.50
C PRO A 60 -26.61 -1.22 -10.42
N SER A 61 -25.54 -0.98 -11.18
CA SER A 61 -25.01 -1.97 -12.14
C SER A 61 -23.67 -2.59 -11.65
N VAL A 62 -22.91 -1.89 -10.81
CA VAL A 62 -21.62 -2.35 -10.28
C VAL A 62 -21.74 -2.69 -8.80
N LEU A 63 -21.46 -3.95 -8.47
CA LEU A 63 -21.43 -4.47 -7.11
C LEU A 63 -19.99 -4.46 -6.60
N LEU A 64 -19.68 -3.64 -5.61
CA LEU A 64 -18.37 -3.55 -4.94
C LEU A 64 -18.43 -4.35 -3.64
N VAL A 65 -17.59 -5.38 -3.50
CA VAL A 65 -17.55 -6.26 -2.31
C VAL A 65 -16.15 -6.25 -1.70
N GLU A 66 -16.03 -5.76 -0.47
CA GLU A 66 -14.74 -5.69 0.23
C GLU A 66 -14.80 -6.38 1.59
N ALA A 67 -14.05 -7.48 1.70
CA ALA A 67 -14.01 -8.29 2.91
C ALA A 67 -13.15 -7.69 4.03
N PHE A 68 -12.25 -6.73 3.70
CA PHE A 68 -11.33 -6.10 4.65
C PHE A 68 -11.26 -4.58 4.42
N TYR A 69 -12.36 -3.88 4.68
CA TYR A 69 -12.54 -2.47 4.39
C TYR A 69 -11.76 -1.58 5.36
N GLY A 70 -10.48 -1.34 5.05
CA GLY A 70 -9.54 -0.47 5.78
C GLY A 70 -8.28 -0.21 4.97
N GLY A 71 -7.48 0.78 5.33
CA GLY A 71 -6.26 1.15 4.62
C GLY A 71 -6.48 1.34 3.12
N SER A 72 -5.60 0.79 2.29
CA SER A 72 -5.68 0.86 0.82
C SER A 72 -6.95 0.22 0.24
N HIS A 73 -7.48 -0.84 0.86
CA HIS A 73 -8.74 -1.45 0.43
C HIS A 73 -9.91 -0.47 0.53
N LYS A 74 -10.02 0.22 1.68
CA LYS A 74 -11.05 1.25 1.88
C LYS A 74 -10.89 2.40 0.89
N GLN A 75 -9.67 2.92 0.74
CA GLN A 75 -9.39 4.04 -0.17
C GLN A 75 -9.79 3.73 -1.61
N LEU A 76 -9.49 2.52 -2.11
CA LEU A 76 -9.88 2.10 -3.46
C LEU A 76 -11.40 2.03 -3.62
N ILE A 77 -12.10 1.38 -2.69
CA ILE A 77 -13.56 1.28 -2.74
C ILE A 77 -14.23 2.66 -2.68
N ASP A 78 -13.75 3.55 -1.82
CA ASP A 78 -14.27 4.92 -1.70
C ASP A 78 -14.05 5.72 -3.01
N LEU A 79 -12.88 5.60 -3.64
CA LEU A 79 -12.60 6.20 -4.94
C LEU A 79 -13.55 5.69 -6.02
N LEU A 80 -13.72 4.38 -6.12
CA LEU A 80 -14.63 3.78 -7.11
C LEU A 80 -16.07 4.25 -6.86
N LYS A 81 -16.53 4.22 -5.61
CA LYS A 81 -17.88 4.66 -5.24
C LYS A 81 -18.12 6.14 -5.55
N THR A 82 -17.11 6.99 -5.33
CA THR A 82 -17.25 8.44 -5.55
C THR A 82 -17.27 8.80 -7.02
N HIS A 83 -16.52 8.08 -7.85
CA HIS A 83 -16.27 8.48 -9.24
C HIS A 83 -16.94 7.60 -10.30
N LEU A 84 -17.61 6.52 -9.89
CA LEU A 84 -18.39 5.66 -10.77
C LEU A 84 -19.86 5.73 -10.38
N SER A 85 -20.72 5.97 -11.36
CA SER A 85 -22.16 5.92 -11.17
C SER A 85 -22.66 4.49 -11.05
N GLY A 86 -23.78 4.28 -10.34
CA GLY A 86 -24.43 2.98 -10.24
C GLY A 86 -23.65 1.95 -9.41
N CYS A 87 -22.82 2.35 -8.47
CA CYS A 87 -22.13 1.46 -7.53
C CYS A 87 -22.98 1.15 -6.31
N CYS A 88 -23.07 -0.16 -5.96
CA CYS A 88 -23.60 -0.66 -4.70
C CYS A 88 -22.48 -1.34 -3.92
N THR A 89 -22.33 -1.06 -2.61
CA THR A 89 -21.17 -1.45 -1.83
C THR A 89 -21.55 -2.31 -0.64
N PHE A 90 -20.88 -3.47 -0.46
CA PHE A 90 -20.98 -4.36 0.68
C PHE A 90 -19.59 -4.56 1.29
N THR A 91 -19.43 -4.23 2.57
CA THR A 91 -18.11 -4.21 3.21
C THR A 91 -18.13 -4.83 4.59
N LEU A 92 -16.99 -5.37 5.01
CA LEU A 92 -16.73 -5.79 6.38
C LEU A 92 -15.56 -4.99 6.97
N PRO A 93 -15.62 -4.59 8.26
CA PRO A 93 -14.52 -3.85 8.89
C PRO A 93 -13.18 -4.58 8.80
N ALA A 94 -12.08 -3.82 8.65
CA ALA A 94 -10.71 -4.31 8.60
C ALA A 94 -10.22 -4.79 9.98
N LYS A 95 -10.82 -5.85 10.49
CA LYS A 95 -10.48 -6.51 11.76
C LYS A 95 -10.43 -8.01 11.56
N LYS A 96 -9.52 -8.69 12.27
CA LYS A 96 -9.42 -10.17 12.26
C LYS A 96 -9.29 -10.72 10.84
N TRP A 97 -8.27 -10.30 10.11
CA TRP A 97 -8.02 -10.61 8.69
C TRP A 97 -8.22 -12.11 8.37
N HIS A 98 -7.66 -13.01 9.18
CA HIS A 98 -7.77 -14.46 9.00
C HIS A 98 -9.23 -14.97 8.97
N TRP A 99 -10.13 -14.35 9.72
CA TRP A 99 -11.54 -14.68 9.68
C TRP A 99 -12.21 -14.12 8.42
N ARG A 100 -11.87 -12.90 8.00
CA ARG A 100 -12.40 -12.30 6.77
C ARG A 100 -12.07 -13.17 5.56
N ALA A 101 -10.82 -13.58 5.41
CA ALA A 101 -10.36 -14.41 4.30
C ALA A 101 -11.03 -15.80 4.25
N ARG A 102 -11.57 -16.31 5.38
CA ARG A 102 -12.21 -17.64 5.44
C ARG A 102 -13.73 -17.60 5.39
N THR A 103 -14.37 -16.57 5.91
CA THR A 103 -15.82 -16.60 6.18
C THR A 103 -16.60 -15.47 5.52
N ALA A 104 -15.96 -14.50 4.90
CA ALA A 104 -16.64 -13.35 4.31
C ALA A 104 -17.58 -13.76 3.17
N ALA A 105 -17.22 -14.77 2.39
CA ALA A 105 -18.06 -15.26 1.29
C ALA A 105 -19.43 -15.74 1.78
N LEU A 106 -19.47 -16.54 2.85
CA LEU A 106 -20.73 -16.97 3.46
C LEU A 106 -21.56 -15.80 3.98
N HIS A 107 -20.92 -14.83 4.66
CA HIS A 107 -21.60 -13.62 5.14
C HIS A 107 -22.22 -12.83 3.97
N PHE A 108 -21.46 -12.58 2.91
CA PHE A 108 -21.94 -11.83 1.75
C PHE A 108 -22.98 -12.61 0.94
N SER A 109 -22.94 -13.93 0.93
CA SER A 109 -23.99 -14.73 0.27
C SER A 109 -25.38 -14.51 0.87
N GLN A 110 -25.44 -14.18 2.17
CA GLN A 110 -26.68 -13.92 2.89
C GLN A 110 -27.09 -12.43 2.89
N THR A 111 -26.12 -11.51 2.78
CA THR A 111 -26.38 -10.07 2.98
C THR A 111 -26.53 -9.29 1.68
N ILE A 112 -25.97 -9.78 0.56
CA ILE A 112 -26.14 -9.13 -0.73
C ILE A 112 -27.53 -9.48 -1.29
N PRO A 113 -28.43 -8.50 -1.54
CA PRO A 113 -29.74 -8.76 -2.11
C PRO A 113 -29.63 -9.21 -3.58
N THR A 114 -30.56 -10.01 -4.03
CA THR A 114 -30.71 -10.31 -5.47
C THR A 114 -31.20 -9.05 -6.19
N CYS A 115 -30.48 -8.65 -7.23
CA CYS A 115 -30.81 -7.46 -8.01
C CYS A 115 -30.56 -7.71 -9.50
N PRO A 116 -31.61 -7.58 -10.34
CA PRO A 116 -31.51 -7.86 -11.77
C PRO A 116 -30.69 -6.83 -12.54
N SER A 117 -30.41 -5.67 -11.93
CA SER A 117 -29.59 -4.63 -12.55
C SER A 117 -28.08 -4.84 -12.41
N TYR A 118 -27.61 -5.70 -11.51
CA TYR A 118 -26.18 -5.99 -11.38
C TYR A 118 -25.62 -6.57 -12.67
N ARG A 119 -24.46 -6.07 -13.08
CA ARG A 119 -23.71 -6.49 -14.28
C ARG A 119 -22.29 -6.89 -13.95
N VAL A 120 -21.64 -6.15 -13.06
CA VAL A 120 -20.25 -6.34 -12.69
C VAL A 120 -20.13 -6.58 -11.19
N LEU A 121 -19.36 -7.59 -10.80
CA LEU A 121 -18.93 -7.86 -9.42
C LEU A 121 -17.44 -7.57 -9.32
N PHE A 122 -17.08 -6.56 -8.53
CA PHE A 122 -15.71 -6.22 -8.18
C PHE A 122 -15.44 -6.60 -6.73
N CYS A 123 -14.34 -7.31 -6.48
CA CYS A 123 -13.90 -7.61 -5.12
C CYS A 123 -12.37 -7.67 -5.01
N SER A 124 -11.84 -7.52 -3.78
CA SER A 124 -10.43 -7.76 -3.51
C SER A 124 -10.12 -9.25 -3.32
N SER A 125 -8.84 -9.60 -3.42
CA SER A 125 -8.33 -10.97 -3.26
C SER A 125 -8.45 -11.53 -1.84
N VAL A 126 -8.90 -10.74 -0.87
CA VAL A 126 -9.23 -11.21 0.49
C VAL A 126 -10.52 -12.04 0.47
N LEU A 127 -11.46 -11.72 -0.42
CA LEU A 127 -12.69 -12.48 -0.57
C LEU A 127 -12.43 -13.81 -1.29
N ASN A 128 -12.92 -14.92 -0.75
CA ASN A 128 -13.04 -16.17 -1.51
C ASN A 128 -14.19 -16.03 -2.54
N LEU A 129 -13.84 -15.50 -3.72
CA LEU A 129 -14.79 -15.28 -4.81
C LEU A 129 -15.40 -16.60 -5.29
N CYS A 130 -14.60 -17.67 -5.34
CA CYS A 130 -15.08 -19.00 -5.77
C CYS A 130 -16.21 -19.50 -4.86
N GLU A 131 -16.07 -19.38 -3.55
CA GLU A 131 -17.10 -19.74 -2.59
C GLU A 131 -18.35 -18.86 -2.73
N LEU A 132 -18.18 -17.54 -2.89
CA LEU A 132 -19.30 -16.62 -3.05
C LEU A 132 -20.15 -16.96 -4.27
N VAL A 133 -19.53 -17.17 -5.44
CA VAL A 133 -20.27 -17.47 -6.67
C VAL A 133 -20.88 -18.88 -6.68
N ALA A 134 -20.29 -19.83 -5.94
CA ALA A 134 -20.87 -21.16 -5.73
C ALA A 134 -22.16 -21.09 -4.88
N LEU A 135 -22.17 -20.24 -3.84
CA LEU A 135 -23.33 -20.01 -2.98
C LEU A 135 -24.39 -19.12 -3.63
N ARG A 136 -24.02 -18.31 -4.62
CA ARG A 136 -24.87 -17.30 -5.28
C ARG A 136 -24.76 -17.42 -6.81
N PRO A 137 -25.50 -18.34 -7.43
CA PRO A 137 -25.49 -18.54 -8.89
C PRO A 137 -25.92 -17.29 -9.68
N ASP A 138 -26.71 -16.40 -9.10
CA ASP A 138 -27.06 -15.10 -9.68
C ASP A 138 -25.84 -14.20 -9.85
N LEU A 139 -24.94 -14.17 -8.87
CA LEU A 139 -23.68 -13.41 -8.93
C LEU A 139 -22.65 -14.07 -9.86
N ALA A 140 -22.69 -15.38 -10.03
CA ALA A 140 -21.80 -16.11 -10.94
C ALA A 140 -21.95 -15.67 -12.41
N ARG A 141 -23.11 -15.13 -12.79
CA ARG A 141 -23.42 -14.66 -14.16
C ARG A 141 -22.85 -13.26 -14.45
N LEU A 142 -22.44 -12.52 -13.43
CA LEU A 142 -21.89 -11.18 -13.56
C LEU A 142 -20.47 -11.25 -14.14
N LYS A 143 -20.00 -10.17 -14.75
CA LYS A 143 -18.58 -9.98 -15.03
C LYS A 143 -17.83 -9.85 -13.70
N LYS A 144 -16.92 -10.79 -13.42
CA LYS A 144 -16.19 -10.88 -12.14
C LYS A 144 -14.80 -10.29 -12.29
N VAL A 145 -14.54 -9.21 -11.56
CA VAL A 145 -13.26 -8.51 -11.49
C VAL A 145 -12.65 -8.73 -10.11
N LEU A 146 -11.52 -9.43 -10.05
CA LEU A 146 -10.78 -9.72 -8.82
C LEU A 146 -9.53 -8.85 -8.73
N TYR A 147 -9.42 -7.98 -7.71
CA TYR A 147 -8.32 -7.05 -7.53
C TYR A 147 -7.37 -7.50 -6.43
N PHE A 148 -6.08 -7.59 -6.76
CA PHE A 148 -5.00 -7.95 -5.84
C PHE A 148 -4.31 -6.70 -5.29
N HIS A 149 -4.51 -6.41 -4.01
CA HIS A 149 -3.66 -5.49 -3.25
C HIS A 149 -2.35 -6.18 -2.84
N GLU A 150 -2.45 -7.43 -2.41
CA GLU A 150 -1.35 -8.33 -2.05
C GLU A 150 -1.69 -9.77 -2.44
N ASN A 151 -0.68 -10.64 -2.52
CA ASN A 151 -0.89 -12.07 -2.68
C ASN A 151 -0.32 -12.87 -1.51
N GLN A 152 -0.97 -13.98 -1.19
CA GLN A 152 -0.63 -14.83 -0.05
C GLN A 152 0.37 -15.95 -0.38
N LEU A 153 0.76 -16.10 -1.65
CA LEU A 153 1.69 -17.16 -2.07
C LEU A 153 3.14 -16.84 -1.66
N VAL A 154 3.48 -15.55 -1.57
CA VAL A 154 4.84 -15.07 -1.23
C VAL A 154 4.90 -14.26 0.07
N TYR A 155 3.83 -14.26 0.88
CA TYR A 155 3.85 -13.56 2.15
C TYR A 155 4.83 -14.23 3.14
N PRO A 156 5.76 -13.45 3.76
CA PRO A 156 6.75 -14.01 4.69
C PRO A 156 6.10 -14.32 6.05
N VAL A 157 5.58 -15.53 6.23
CA VAL A 157 5.01 -15.99 7.51
C VAL A 157 6.10 -16.23 8.55
N ARG A 158 5.87 -15.85 9.83
CA ARG A 158 6.79 -16.13 10.95
C ARG A 158 6.81 -17.61 11.34
N LYS A 159 5.63 -18.25 11.33
CA LYS A 159 5.44 -19.68 11.55
C LYS A 159 4.55 -20.21 10.44
N ASP A 160 5.06 -21.16 9.67
CA ASP A 160 4.25 -21.88 8.69
C ASP A 160 3.24 -22.74 9.46
N GLN A 161 1.96 -22.44 9.27
CA GLN A 161 0.86 -23.22 9.85
C GLN A 161 0.10 -23.85 8.68
N GLU A 162 -0.22 -25.12 8.80
CA GLU A 162 -0.93 -25.89 7.76
C GLU A 162 -2.21 -25.17 7.30
N ARG A 163 -2.94 -24.53 8.19
CA ARG A 163 -4.12 -23.74 7.89
C ARG A 163 -3.86 -22.52 6.98
N ASP A 164 -2.63 -22.01 6.91
CA ASP A 164 -2.29 -20.82 6.15
C ASP A 164 -2.23 -21.13 4.64
N PHE A 165 -2.12 -22.41 4.27
CA PHE A 165 -2.29 -22.88 2.91
C PHE A 165 -3.62 -22.41 2.29
N GLN A 166 -4.71 -22.39 3.09
CA GLN A 166 -6.04 -22.03 2.61
C GLN A 166 -6.12 -20.62 2.02
N TYR A 167 -5.33 -19.65 2.50
CA TYR A 167 -5.40 -18.28 2.00
C TYR A 167 -4.89 -18.17 0.56
N GLY A 168 -3.73 -18.73 0.26
CA GLY A 168 -3.20 -18.77 -1.09
C GLY A 168 -4.05 -19.66 -2.03
N TYR A 169 -4.53 -20.81 -1.51
CA TYR A 169 -5.40 -21.69 -2.26
C TYR A 169 -6.71 -21.01 -2.68
N ASN A 170 -7.36 -20.26 -1.78
CA ASN A 170 -8.55 -19.48 -2.10
C ASN A 170 -8.29 -18.41 -3.17
N GLN A 171 -7.11 -17.77 -3.15
CA GLN A 171 -6.75 -16.80 -4.18
C GLN A 171 -6.61 -17.46 -5.56
N VAL A 172 -6.00 -18.64 -5.64
CA VAL A 172 -5.90 -19.39 -6.90
C VAL A 172 -7.28 -19.79 -7.40
N LEU A 173 -8.17 -20.35 -6.55
CA LEU A 173 -9.53 -20.69 -6.92
C LEU A 173 -10.33 -19.47 -7.39
N SER A 174 -10.17 -18.34 -6.70
CA SER A 174 -10.84 -17.09 -7.06
C SER A 174 -10.39 -16.57 -8.43
N CYS A 175 -9.10 -16.72 -8.78
CA CYS A 175 -8.58 -16.40 -10.11
C CYS A 175 -9.21 -17.28 -11.20
N LEU A 176 -9.43 -18.57 -10.91
CA LEU A 176 -10.01 -19.50 -11.90
C LEU A 176 -11.45 -19.12 -12.27
N VAL A 177 -12.24 -18.62 -11.32
CA VAL A 177 -13.65 -18.23 -11.56
C VAL A 177 -13.82 -16.77 -11.99
N ALA A 178 -12.80 -15.91 -11.80
CA ALA A 178 -12.80 -14.53 -12.25
C ALA A 178 -12.74 -14.44 -13.77
N ASP A 179 -13.38 -13.42 -14.35
CA ASP A 179 -13.25 -13.08 -15.77
C ASP A 179 -12.03 -12.19 -16.03
N VAL A 180 -11.73 -11.28 -15.08
CA VAL A 180 -10.53 -10.42 -15.11
C VAL A 180 -9.87 -10.47 -13.75
N VAL A 181 -8.56 -10.70 -13.72
CA VAL A 181 -7.71 -10.65 -12.53
C VAL A 181 -6.79 -9.45 -12.63
N VAL A 182 -6.94 -8.52 -11.72
CA VAL A 182 -6.22 -7.24 -11.72
C VAL A 182 -5.17 -7.23 -10.63
N PHE A 183 -3.93 -6.94 -10.99
CA PHE A 183 -2.83 -6.76 -10.04
C PHE A 183 -2.40 -5.29 -9.97
N ASN A 184 -2.10 -4.82 -8.77
CA ASN A 184 -1.66 -3.45 -8.54
C ASN A 184 -0.23 -3.15 -9.01
N SER A 185 0.53 -4.16 -9.45
CA SER A 185 1.87 -4.03 -10.02
C SER A 185 2.23 -5.26 -10.87
N ALA A 186 3.19 -5.12 -11.77
CA ALA A 186 3.73 -6.26 -12.52
C ALA A 186 4.43 -7.24 -11.56
N PHE A 187 5.16 -6.73 -10.57
CA PHE A 187 5.77 -7.56 -9.53
C PHE A 187 4.74 -8.44 -8.80
N ASN A 188 3.58 -7.88 -8.41
CA ASN A 188 2.53 -8.65 -7.75
C ASN A 188 2.01 -9.77 -8.65
N MET A 189 1.74 -9.48 -9.94
CA MET A 189 1.29 -10.45 -10.93
C MET A 189 2.33 -11.56 -11.14
N ASP A 190 3.57 -11.20 -11.41
CA ASP A 190 4.61 -12.17 -11.74
C ASP A 190 5.00 -13.04 -10.54
N SER A 191 5.07 -12.45 -9.33
CA SER A 191 5.34 -13.20 -8.11
C SER A 191 4.20 -14.17 -7.76
N PHE A 192 2.94 -13.80 -7.99
CA PHE A 192 1.80 -14.70 -7.82
C PHE A 192 1.86 -15.86 -8.80
N LEU A 193 1.90 -15.58 -10.10
CA LEU A 193 1.83 -16.59 -11.16
C LEU A 193 3.02 -17.57 -11.09
N SER A 194 4.25 -17.07 -10.89
CA SER A 194 5.44 -17.92 -10.78
C SER A 194 5.44 -18.80 -9.53
N SER A 195 4.73 -18.41 -8.48
CA SER A 195 4.66 -19.14 -7.21
C SER A 195 3.58 -20.23 -7.17
N ILE A 196 2.61 -20.22 -8.09
CA ILE A 196 1.49 -21.17 -8.08
C ILE A 196 1.99 -22.62 -8.07
N SER A 197 2.89 -23.00 -8.99
CA SER A 197 3.37 -24.36 -9.10
C SER A 197 4.11 -24.84 -7.84
N SER A 198 4.96 -23.99 -7.24
CA SER A 198 5.67 -24.32 -6.00
C SER A 198 4.71 -24.38 -4.81
N PHE A 199 3.71 -23.50 -4.75
CA PHE A 199 2.70 -23.49 -3.71
C PHE A 199 1.83 -24.77 -3.75
N MET A 200 1.44 -25.25 -4.93
CA MET A 200 0.66 -26.47 -5.08
C MET A 200 1.44 -27.75 -4.68
N LYS A 201 2.77 -27.69 -4.58
CA LYS A 201 3.58 -28.80 -4.05
C LYS A 201 3.31 -29.11 -2.58
N LYS A 202 2.69 -28.19 -1.84
CA LYS A 202 2.23 -28.42 -0.44
C LYS A 202 1.08 -29.45 -0.38
N ILE A 203 0.36 -29.70 -1.47
CA ILE A 203 -0.64 -30.76 -1.57
C ILE A 203 0.09 -32.09 -1.63
N PRO A 204 -0.25 -33.08 -0.77
CA PRO A 204 0.52 -34.33 -0.66
C PRO A 204 0.50 -35.16 -1.96
N ASP A 205 -0.65 -35.24 -2.65
CA ASP A 205 -0.88 -36.03 -3.86
C ASP A 205 -1.84 -35.33 -4.83
N HIS A 206 -2.12 -35.92 -5.98
CA HIS A 206 -3.09 -35.43 -6.98
C HIS A 206 -3.00 -33.91 -7.25
N ARG A 207 -1.77 -33.39 -7.38
CA ARG A 207 -1.51 -31.95 -7.53
C ARG A 207 -1.98 -31.42 -8.86
N PRO A 208 -2.78 -30.35 -8.88
CA PRO A 208 -3.14 -29.68 -10.13
C PRO A 208 -1.89 -29.07 -10.80
N ARG A 209 -1.89 -29.06 -12.12
CA ARG A 209 -0.78 -28.55 -12.94
C ARG A 209 -1.26 -27.41 -13.83
N ASP A 210 -0.34 -26.60 -14.31
CA ASP A 210 -0.53 -25.58 -15.35
C ASP A 210 -1.63 -24.54 -15.04
N LEU A 211 -1.91 -24.32 -13.73
CA LEU A 211 -2.93 -23.34 -13.30
C LEU A 211 -2.54 -21.91 -13.64
N ASP A 212 -1.26 -21.59 -13.64
CA ASP A 212 -0.70 -20.31 -14.07
C ASP A 212 -1.00 -20.02 -15.54
N GLN A 213 -0.97 -21.03 -16.41
CA GLN A 213 -1.32 -20.89 -17.82
C GLN A 213 -2.82 -20.62 -18.04
N LEU A 214 -3.68 -21.16 -17.18
CA LEU A 214 -5.12 -20.89 -17.20
C LEU A 214 -5.47 -19.49 -16.67
N ILE A 215 -4.70 -18.99 -15.71
CA ILE A 215 -4.96 -17.73 -15.05
C ILE A 215 -4.35 -16.55 -15.81
N ARG A 216 -3.13 -16.69 -16.33
CA ARG A 216 -2.35 -15.62 -17.00
C ARG A 216 -3.13 -14.85 -18.08
N PRO A 217 -3.91 -15.48 -18.97
CA PRO A 217 -4.67 -14.76 -20.01
C PRO A 217 -5.74 -13.79 -19.47
N LYS A 218 -6.16 -13.97 -18.21
CA LYS A 218 -7.14 -13.10 -17.54
C LYS A 218 -6.48 -11.96 -16.75
N CYS A 219 -5.14 -11.96 -16.61
CA CYS A 219 -4.41 -11.02 -15.77
C CYS A 219 -4.14 -9.72 -16.49
N VAL A 220 -4.34 -8.62 -15.77
CA VAL A 220 -3.96 -7.27 -16.20
C VAL A 220 -3.27 -6.53 -15.05
N VAL A 221 -2.31 -5.68 -15.37
CA VAL A 221 -1.71 -4.76 -14.41
C VAL A 221 -2.44 -3.43 -14.48
N LEU A 222 -3.05 -3.03 -13.36
CA LEU A 222 -3.63 -1.71 -13.18
C LEU A 222 -3.20 -1.20 -11.81
N TYR A 223 -2.28 -0.25 -11.83
CA TYR A 223 -1.67 0.32 -10.63
C TYR A 223 -2.71 0.81 -9.63
N TYR A 224 -2.32 0.75 -8.35
CA TYR A 224 -3.15 1.30 -7.29
C TYR A 224 -3.26 2.83 -7.46
N PRO A 225 -4.47 3.40 -7.48
CA PRO A 225 -4.66 4.82 -7.67
C PRO A 225 -4.43 5.58 -6.36
N VAL A 226 -3.32 6.31 -6.30
CA VAL A 226 -2.98 7.13 -5.13
C VAL A 226 -3.66 8.49 -5.24
N GLN A 227 -4.24 8.94 -4.12
CA GLN A 227 -4.69 10.32 -3.98
C GLN A 227 -3.55 11.17 -3.41
N PHE A 228 -3.04 12.07 -4.23
CA PHE A 228 -2.01 13.02 -3.82
C PHE A 228 -2.66 14.36 -3.48
N PRO A 229 -2.76 14.71 -2.17
CA PRO A 229 -3.30 16.00 -1.76
C PRO A 229 -2.35 17.14 -2.10
N ASP A 230 -2.87 18.35 -2.21
CA ASP A 230 -2.02 19.54 -2.28
C ASP A 230 -1.30 19.76 -0.94
N VAL A 231 0.01 19.62 -0.95
CA VAL A 231 0.88 19.80 0.21
C VAL A 231 1.68 21.11 0.17
N SER A 232 1.39 22.00 -0.77
CA SER A 232 2.16 23.25 -1.00
C SER A 232 2.31 24.09 0.26
N ARG A 233 1.27 24.15 1.10
CA ARG A 233 1.29 24.90 2.36
C ARG A 233 2.12 24.24 3.47
N LEU A 234 2.45 22.95 3.33
CA LEU A 234 3.19 22.16 4.32
C LEU A 234 4.67 22.06 3.96
N LEU A 235 5.02 22.32 2.70
CA LEU A 235 6.39 22.18 2.20
C LEU A 235 7.27 23.31 2.72
N PRO A 236 8.48 23.02 3.22
CA PRO A 236 9.48 24.04 3.51
C PRO A 236 9.96 24.72 2.21
N GLU A 237 10.39 25.95 2.31
CA GLU A 237 10.76 26.82 1.17
C GLU A 237 11.72 26.12 0.19
N HIS A 238 12.75 25.46 0.70
CA HIS A 238 13.74 24.76 -0.14
C HIS A 238 13.14 23.61 -0.97
N LYS A 239 11.97 23.08 -0.62
CA LYS A 239 11.23 22.08 -1.41
C LYS A 239 10.25 22.73 -2.40
N LEU A 240 9.67 23.88 -2.04
CA LEU A 240 8.79 24.66 -2.94
C LEU A 240 9.53 25.13 -4.18
N LEU A 241 10.74 25.67 -4.00
CA LEU A 241 11.60 26.17 -5.08
C LEU A 241 12.00 25.12 -6.14
N ARG A 242 11.74 23.81 -5.88
CA ARG A 242 12.11 22.70 -6.78
C ARG A 242 10.96 22.16 -7.58
N ARG A 243 9.71 22.49 -7.24
CA ARG A 243 8.57 22.06 -8.05
C ARG A 243 8.62 22.80 -9.37
N PRO A 244 8.55 22.11 -10.53
CA PRO A 244 8.27 22.78 -11.79
C PRO A 244 6.97 23.58 -11.59
N ALA A 245 6.97 24.84 -12.02
CA ALA A 245 5.76 25.66 -12.03
C ALA A 245 4.69 24.89 -12.79
N GLU A 246 3.58 24.54 -12.14
CA GLU A 246 2.42 24.00 -12.85
C GLU A 246 2.01 25.04 -13.91
N PRO A 247 1.70 24.63 -15.14
CA PRO A 247 1.18 25.56 -16.12
C PRO A 247 -0.12 26.14 -15.55
N SER A 248 -0.07 27.41 -15.17
CA SER A 248 -1.25 28.15 -14.76
C SER A 248 -2.29 28.06 -15.88
N HIS A 249 -3.46 27.50 -15.58
CA HIS A 249 -4.65 27.68 -16.41
C HIS A 249 -4.94 29.17 -16.42
N ILE A 250 -4.44 29.84 -17.44
CA ILE A 250 -4.89 31.18 -17.79
C ILE A 250 -6.20 30.92 -18.53
N ASP A 251 -7.31 31.23 -17.88
CA ASP A 251 -8.61 31.34 -18.51
C ASP A 251 -8.49 32.37 -19.65
N ASP A 252 -8.73 31.92 -20.87
CA ASP A 252 -8.84 32.76 -22.05
C ASP A 252 -9.97 33.77 -21.86
N ILE A 253 -9.63 34.98 -21.48
CA ILE A 253 -10.50 36.12 -21.68
C ILE A 253 -10.26 36.63 -23.11
N ILE A 254 -11.13 36.22 -24.01
CA ILE A 254 -11.27 36.74 -25.37
C ILE A 254 -11.72 38.19 -25.26
N THR A 255 -10.93 39.12 -25.79
CA THR A 255 -11.43 40.43 -26.28
C THR A 255 -10.79 40.73 -27.62
N PRO A 256 -11.58 41.20 -28.61
CA PRO A 256 -11.16 41.24 -30.00
C PRO A 256 -10.67 42.61 -30.49
N GLN A 257 -9.79 42.53 -31.50
CA GLN A 257 -9.55 43.45 -32.64
C GLN A 257 -8.96 44.84 -32.42
N GLY A 258 -7.90 45.07 -33.18
CA GLY A 258 -7.38 46.35 -33.58
C GLY A 258 -6.19 46.19 -34.55
N GLU A 259 -6.50 46.15 -35.84
CA GLU A 259 -5.51 46.22 -36.93
C GLU A 259 -4.72 47.52 -36.92
N GLN A 260 -3.39 47.49 -37.19
CA GLN A 260 -2.80 48.35 -38.22
C GLN A 260 -1.32 48.04 -38.51
N GLN A 261 -0.97 48.18 -39.76
CA GLN A 261 0.17 47.82 -40.55
C GLN A 261 1.43 48.70 -40.33
N HIS A 262 2.54 48.17 -40.82
CA HIS A 262 3.71 48.66 -41.55
C HIS A 262 5.03 48.32 -40.85
N GLY A 263 5.82 47.57 -41.38
CA GLY A 263 6.77 47.39 -42.44
C GLY A 263 8.23 47.78 -42.10
N PRO A 264 9.25 47.27 -42.75
CA PRO A 264 10.44 46.70 -42.09
C PRO A 264 11.68 47.58 -42.21
N ASN A 265 12.69 47.35 -41.30
CA ASN A 265 14.09 47.59 -41.64
C ASN A 265 15.08 46.85 -40.69
N LYS A 266 15.99 46.14 -41.32
CA LYS A 266 17.29 45.65 -40.84
C LYS A 266 18.38 46.56 -41.43
N PRO A 267 19.74 46.41 -41.15
CA PRO A 267 20.53 45.99 -39.98
C PRO A 267 21.74 46.93 -39.70
N GLN A 268 22.54 46.64 -38.68
CA GLN A 268 24.05 46.74 -38.67
C GLN A 268 24.59 46.59 -37.25
N SER A 269 25.35 45.66 -37.08
CA SER A 269 26.78 45.36 -36.78
C SER A 269 27.59 46.41 -36.05
N SER A 270 28.19 46.03 -34.89
CA SER A 270 29.62 46.15 -34.61
C SER A 270 29.96 45.69 -33.18
N ARG A 271 31.04 44.94 -33.11
CA ARG A 271 31.84 44.50 -31.95
C ARG A 271 33.05 45.46 -31.86
N PRO A 272 34.00 45.32 -30.92
CA PRO A 272 34.01 45.15 -29.42
C PRO A 272 34.91 46.22 -28.74
N GLU A 273 34.91 46.29 -27.42
CA GLU A 273 36.09 46.75 -26.61
C GLU A 273 35.95 46.34 -25.14
N GLU A 274 36.96 45.68 -24.63
CA GLU A 274 37.41 45.57 -23.20
C GLU A 274 38.57 46.53 -22.99
N PRO A 275 39.18 46.67 -21.74
CA PRO A 275 38.72 46.52 -20.38
C PRO A 275 39.00 47.72 -19.46
N SER A 276 38.52 47.78 -18.22
CA SER A 276 39.23 48.45 -17.13
C SER A 276 38.72 48.01 -15.75
N GLU A 277 39.69 47.88 -14.87
CA GLU A 277 39.71 47.37 -13.50
C GLU A 277 39.03 48.29 -12.46
N ASP A 278 38.85 47.67 -11.28
CA ASP A 278 38.67 48.24 -9.94
C ASP A 278 37.32 48.87 -9.55
N GLN A 279 36.62 48.13 -8.64
CA GLN A 279 36.28 48.67 -7.32
C GLN A 279 35.70 47.63 -6.35
N GLN A 280 36.22 47.73 -5.12
CA GLN A 280 35.87 47.05 -3.90
C GLN A 280 34.36 46.97 -3.65
N GLY A 281 33.85 45.84 -3.38
CA GLY A 281 32.45 45.58 -3.01
C GLY A 281 32.36 44.89 -1.65
N ASP A 282 31.52 45.43 -0.85
CA ASP A 282 31.07 45.12 0.52
C ASP A 282 30.88 43.65 0.89
N PRO A 283 31.21 43.19 2.11
CA PRO A 283 31.01 41.82 2.57
C PRO A 283 29.72 41.68 3.40
N HIS A 284 28.55 41.86 2.80
CA HIS A 284 27.29 41.69 3.54
C HIS A 284 26.19 40.88 2.82
N GLN A 285 26.55 39.85 2.03
CA GLN A 285 25.54 38.96 1.39
C GLN A 285 25.83 37.48 1.56
N SER A 286 26.40 37.05 2.70
CA SER A 286 26.74 35.60 2.89
C SER A 286 26.10 34.95 4.10
N SER A 287 25.05 35.49 4.75
CA SER A 287 24.57 34.93 6.01
C SER A 287 23.28 34.07 5.89
N CYS A 288 22.56 34.09 4.77
CA CYS A 288 21.31 33.32 4.65
C CYS A 288 21.46 31.86 4.12
N GLU A 289 22.58 31.55 3.46
CA GLU A 289 22.79 30.17 2.93
C GLU A 289 23.41 29.21 3.96
N ALA A 290 24.03 29.71 5.04
CA ALA A 290 24.73 28.88 6.03
C ALA A 290 23.78 28.19 7.04
N GLU A 291 22.62 28.77 7.35
CA GLU A 291 21.71 28.20 8.36
C GLU A 291 21.00 26.93 7.86
N GLY A 292 20.70 26.77 6.55
CA GLY A 292 20.11 25.60 5.97
C GLY A 292 21.00 24.34 5.94
N GLN A 293 22.33 24.54 5.96
CA GLN A 293 23.33 23.45 5.92
C GLN A 293 23.59 22.82 7.30
N MET A 294 23.25 23.51 8.39
CA MET A 294 23.52 23.05 9.76
C MET A 294 22.47 22.14 10.38
N LYS A 295 21.26 22.05 9.81
CA LYS A 295 20.21 21.15 10.34
C LYS A 295 20.55 19.70 10.03
N PRO A 296 20.50 18.78 11.04
CA PRO A 296 20.69 17.35 10.81
C PRO A 296 19.73 16.80 9.74
N LEU A 297 20.17 15.76 9.03
CA LEU A 297 19.33 15.05 8.06
C LEU A 297 18.09 14.46 8.76
N HIS A 298 16.88 14.71 8.25
CA HIS A 298 15.67 14.13 8.79
C HIS A 298 15.27 12.88 7.98
N ILE A 299 15.33 11.72 8.63
CA ILE A 299 15.02 10.40 8.07
C ILE A 299 13.62 10.01 8.54
N VAL A 300 12.72 9.61 7.61
CA VAL A 300 11.40 9.07 7.94
C VAL A 300 11.27 7.63 7.46
N TRP A 301 10.61 6.79 8.28
CA TRP A 301 10.25 5.41 7.97
C TRP A 301 8.74 5.23 8.21
N PRO A 302 7.90 5.32 7.13
CA PRO A 302 6.44 5.38 7.24
C PRO A 302 5.79 4.02 6.97
N HIS A 303 6.10 3.01 7.77
CA HIS A 303 5.59 1.64 7.60
C HIS A 303 4.86 1.15 8.86
N ARG A 304 3.92 0.22 8.68
CA ARG A 304 3.31 -0.53 9.79
C ARG A 304 4.40 -1.23 10.60
N TRP A 305 4.19 -1.30 11.92
CA TRP A 305 5.17 -1.91 12.83
C TRP A 305 5.05 -3.43 12.85
N GLU A 306 5.43 -4.03 11.73
CA GLU A 306 5.37 -5.47 11.50
C GLU A 306 6.70 -6.02 10.98
N HIS A 307 6.91 -7.33 11.17
CA HIS A 307 8.15 -8.02 10.80
C HIS A 307 8.44 -7.99 9.29
N ASP A 308 7.41 -7.96 8.45
CA ASP A 308 7.51 -7.90 6.99
C ASP A 308 8.12 -6.58 6.50
N LYS A 309 8.13 -5.53 7.32
CA LYS A 309 8.77 -4.24 7.03
C LYS A 309 10.23 -4.19 7.49
N ASN A 310 10.74 -5.26 8.12
CA ASN A 310 12.15 -5.44 8.53
C ASN A 310 12.70 -4.27 9.36
N PRO A 311 12.06 -3.95 10.50
CA PRO A 311 12.53 -2.89 11.40
C PRO A 311 13.94 -3.14 11.91
N GLU A 312 14.37 -4.41 12.00
CA GLU A 312 15.72 -4.82 12.41
C GLU A 312 16.78 -4.19 11.49
N LEU A 313 16.57 -4.21 10.18
CA LEU A 313 17.49 -3.60 9.22
C LEU A 313 17.53 -2.08 9.38
N LEU A 314 16.37 -1.44 9.57
CA LEU A 314 16.31 0.00 9.81
C LEU A 314 17.14 0.37 11.04
N PHE A 315 16.79 -0.20 12.19
CA PHE A 315 17.39 0.22 13.46
C PHE A 315 18.86 -0.17 13.56
N SER A 316 19.29 -1.33 13.06
CA SER A 316 20.71 -1.67 12.99
C SER A 316 21.50 -0.69 12.10
N SER A 317 20.91 -0.20 11.02
CA SER A 317 21.52 0.81 10.15
C SER A 317 21.67 2.16 10.87
N LEU A 318 20.62 2.62 11.54
CA LEU A 318 20.62 3.89 12.29
C LEU A 318 21.57 3.85 13.50
N LEU A 319 21.65 2.73 14.21
CA LEU A 319 22.59 2.54 15.31
C LEU A 319 24.04 2.61 14.82
N LYS A 320 24.36 2.06 13.64
CA LYS A 320 25.68 2.21 13.01
C LYS A 320 26.00 3.67 12.67
N LEU A 321 25.00 4.47 12.26
CA LEU A 321 25.21 5.91 12.04
C LEU A 321 25.52 6.65 13.35
N LYS A 322 24.75 6.35 14.41
CA LYS A 322 24.98 6.91 15.75
C LYS A 322 26.36 6.55 16.29
N GLN A 323 26.78 5.28 16.17
CA GLN A 323 28.13 4.81 16.59
C GLN A 323 29.25 5.57 15.87
N LYS A 324 29.01 6.04 14.63
CA LYS A 324 29.94 6.87 13.86
C LYS A 324 29.86 8.36 14.21
N GLY A 325 29.11 8.75 15.24
CA GLY A 325 28.93 10.12 15.66
C GLY A 325 28.17 11.03 14.70
N LEU A 326 27.38 10.43 13.76
CA LEU A 326 26.62 11.22 12.80
C LEU A 326 25.34 11.76 13.42
N LYS A 327 25.05 13.03 13.16
CA LYS A 327 23.83 13.70 13.60
C LYS A 327 22.72 13.48 12.56
N PHE A 328 21.55 13.07 13.00
CA PHE A 328 20.34 12.95 12.19
C PHE A 328 19.08 13.05 13.07
N HIS A 329 17.96 13.39 12.47
CA HIS A 329 16.64 13.30 13.08
C HIS A 329 15.90 12.08 12.52
N LEU A 330 15.01 11.50 13.31
CA LEU A 330 14.30 10.28 12.98
C LEU A 330 12.79 10.42 13.26
N SER A 331 11.97 10.08 12.27
CA SER A 331 10.54 9.87 12.45
C SER A 331 10.21 8.43 12.06
N VAL A 332 9.73 7.64 13.02
CA VAL A 332 9.24 6.26 12.83
C VAL A 332 7.73 6.30 12.93
N LEU A 333 7.08 6.29 11.78
CA LEU A 333 5.63 6.39 11.66
C LEU A 333 5.01 5.02 11.39
N GLY A 334 3.72 4.90 11.65
CA GLY A 334 2.94 3.72 11.26
C GLY A 334 2.08 3.15 12.35
N GLU A 335 1.05 2.43 11.91
CA GLU A 335 0.09 1.76 12.76
C GLU A 335 0.74 0.58 13.49
N THR A 336 0.35 0.41 14.76
CA THR A 336 0.78 -0.72 15.60
C THR A 336 -0.35 -1.73 15.71
N PHE A 337 0.02 -3.02 15.66
CA PHE A 337 -0.89 -4.14 15.85
C PHE A 337 -0.53 -4.91 17.13
N THR A 338 -1.27 -5.98 17.40
CA THR A 338 -1.13 -6.75 18.65
C THR A 338 0.27 -7.33 18.86
N ASP A 339 1.00 -7.57 17.78
CA ASP A 339 2.29 -8.28 17.77
C ASP A 339 3.42 -7.37 17.27
N VAL A 340 3.68 -6.30 18.02
CA VAL A 340 4.77 -5.35 17.70
C VAL A 340 6.12 -5.99 17.99
N PRO A 341 7.09 -5.99 17.04
CA PRO A 341 8.44 -6.49 17.30
C PRO A 341 9.14 -5.76 18.45
N GLU A 342 9.80 -6.51 19.34
CA GLU A 342 10.49 -5.97 20.52
C GLU A 342 11.55 -4.93 20.18
N ILE A 343 12.15 -5.04 19.01
CA ILE A 343 13.20 -4.11 18.52
C ILE A 343 12.76 -2.64 18.58
N PHE A 344 11.45 -2.34 18.46
CA PHE A 344 10.96 -0.96 18.55
C PHE A 344 11.20 -0.36 19.93
N SER A 345 10.98 -1.12 21.00
CA SER A 345 11.21 -0.65 22.39
C SER A 345 12.68 -0.41 22.67
N GLU A 346 13.55 -1.31 22.22
CA GLU A 346 14.99 -1.18 22.34
C GLU A 346 15.51 0.02 21.53
N ALA A 347 15.11 0.11 20.26
CA ALA A 347 15.53 1.19 19.37
C ALA A 347 15.08 2.57 19.88
N ARG A 348 13.87 2.69 20.43
CA ARG A 348 13.39 3.94 21.03
C ARG A 348 14.32 4.41 22.13
N ARG A 349 14.72 3.51 23.05
CA ARG A 349 15.64 3.85 24.13
C ARG A 349 17.04 4.24 23.61
N LEU A 350 17.54 3.50 22.62
CA LEU A 350 18.90 3.73 22.09
C LEU A 350 19.01 4.97 21.20
N LEU A 351 17.92 5.38 20.53
CA LEU A 351 17.90 6.50 19.55
C LEU A 351 17.13 7.72 20.07
N ASP A 352 16.75 7.76 21.34
CA ASP A 352 15.88 8.77 21.95
C ASP A 352 16.24 10.21 21.54
N SER A 353 17.51 10.59 21.63
CA SER A 353 18.01 11.92 21.27
C SER A 353 17.90 12.29 19.78
N HIS A 354 17.58 11.33 18.91
CA HIS A 354 17.42 11.54 17.48
C HIS A 354 15.95 11.58 17.05
N ILE A 355 15.01 11.11 17.92
CA ILE A 355 13.61 10.90 17.57
C ILE A 355 12.83 12.21 17.61
N LEU A 356 12.17 12.54 16.49
CA LEU A 356 11.18 13.63 16.40
C LEU A 356 9.75 13.09 16.53
N ASN A 357 9.43 11.97 15.84
CA ASN A 357 8.10 11.37 15.87
C ASN A 357 8.21 9.85 16.02
N TRP A 358 7.30 9.27 16.81
CA TRP A 358 7.30 7.85 17.09
C TRP A 358 5.88 7.29 17.23
N GLY A 359 5.45 6.48 16.27
CA GLY A 359 4.16 5.80 16.28
C GLY A 359 3.19 6.29 15.21
N PHE A 360 1.93 5.95 15.38
CA PHE A 360 0.84 6.27 14.47
C PHE A 360 0.36 7.71 14.64
N LEU A 361 0.20 8.40 13.52
CA LEU A 361 -0.43 9.71 13.44
C LEU A 361 -1.85 9.54 12.87
N PRO A 362 -2.89 9.76 13.67
CA PRO A 362 -4.27 9.53 13.25
C PRO A 362 -4.77 10.58 12.26
N ASP A 363 -4.22 11.79 12.33
CA ASP A 363 -4.53 12.88 11.44
C ASP A 363 -3.67 12.80 10.15
N LYS A 364 -4.35 12.83 9.00
CA LYS A 364 -3.68 12.76 7.69
C LYS A 364 -2.80 13.98 7.43
N ASP A 365 -3.24 15.17 7.86
CA ASP A 365 -2.50 16.42 7.65
C ASP A 365 -1.24 16.44 8.51
N GLY A 366 -1.34 15.98 9.77
CA GLY A 366 -0.18 15.80 10.64
C GLY A 366 0.82 14.78 10.08
N TYR A 367 0.35 13.67 9.50
CA TYR A 367 1.20 12.71 8.80
C TYR A 367 1.92 13.34 7.60
N LEU A 368 1.19 14.07 6.75
CA LEU A 368 1.77 14.75 5.60
C LEU A 368 2.75 15.85 6.01
N ALA A 369 2.47 16.57 7.09
CA ALA A 369 3.37 17.60 7.62
C ALA A 369 4.73 16.98 8.01
N VAL A 370 4.74 15.80 8.67
CA VAL A 370 5.99 15.10 8.98
C VAL A 370 6.74 14.68 7.71
N LEU A 371 6.04 14.16 6.71
CA LEU A 371 6.65 13.80 5.42
C LEU A 371 7.24 15.04 4.71
N CYS A 372 6.53 16.16 4.73
CA CYS A 372 7.01 17.41 4.12
C CYS A 372 8.29 17.93 4.79
N GLN A 373 8.44 17.73 6.10
CA GLN A 373 9.64 18.14 6.85
C GLN A 373 10.80 17.14 6.74
N ALA A 374 10.54 15.90 6.31
CA ALA A 374 11.58 14.88 6.18
C ALA A 374 12.42 15.07 4.91
N ASP A 375 13.72 14.82 4.99
CA ASP A 375 14.65 14.90 3.86
C ASP A 375 14.71 13.59 3.07
N VAL A 376 14.70 12.46 3.79
CA VAL A 376 14.88 11.11 3.24
C VAL A 376 13.80 10.17 3.74
N VAL A 377 13.16 9.44 2.84
CA VAL A 377 12.30 8.32 3.20
C VAL A 377 13.01 7.01 2.94
N VAL A 378 12.95 6.10 3.93
CA VAL A 378 13.60 4.78 3.86
C VAL A 378 12.54 3.69 3.89
N SER A 379 12.63 2.72 2.99
CA SER A 379 11.97 1.43 3.13
C SER A 379 12.99 0.33 3.33
N THR A 380 12.69 -0.56 4.29
CA THR A 380 13.47 -1.78 4.57
C THR A 380 12.63 -3.04 4.36
N ALA A 381 11.48 -2.92 3.70
CA ALA A 381 10.49 -3.98 3.55
C ALA A 381 11.07 -5.26 2.92
N LYS A 382 10.67 -6.40 3.46
CA LYS A 382 10.83 -7.74 2.87
C LYS A 382 9.59 -8.17 2.07
N HIS A 383 8.49 -7.40 2.21
CA HIS A 383 7.24 -7.67 1.53
C HIS A 383 6.52 -6.35 1.23
N GLU A 384 6.36 -6.06 -0.06
CA GLU A 384 5.68 -4.88 -0.58
C GLU A 384 5.25 -5.11 -2.03
N PHE A 385 4.02 -4.78 -2.35
CA PHE A 385 3.47 -4.97 -3.71
C PHE A 385 3.21 -3.67 -4.45
N PHE A 386 3.21 -2.52 -3.76
CA PHE A 386 3.05 -1.23 -4.42
C PHE A 386 3.84 -0.10 -3.73
N GLY A 387 3.72 0.05 -2.39
CA GLY A 387 4.50 1.04 -1.66
C GLY A 387 3.88 2.45 -1.64
N VAL A 388 2.58 2.55 -1.37
CA VAL A 388 1.84 3.83 -1.30
C VAL A 388 2.57 4.84 -0.41
N ALA A 389 3.03 4.44 0.79
CA ALA A 389 3.71 5.33 1.73
C ALA A 389 5.01 5.93 1.17
N MET A 390 5.73 5.18 0.33
CA MET A 390 6.93 5.68 -0.34
C MET A 390 6.59 6.72 -1.41
N LEU A 391 5.50 6.50 -2.18
CA LEU A 391 5.02 7.46 -3.17
C LEU A 391 4.47 8.74 -2.51
N GLU A 392 3.75 8.62 -1.39
CA GLU A 392 3.30 9.77 -0.59
C GLU A 392 4.50 10.61 -0.09
N ALA A 393 5.54 9.95 0.40
CA ALA A 393 6.74 10.65 0.86
C ALA A 393 7.50 11.34 -0.30
N VAL A 394 7.58 10.71 -1.47
CA VAL A 394 8.14 11.33 -2.68
C VAL A 394 7.31 12.54 -3.11
N HIS A 395 5.99 12.43 -3.09
CA HIS A 395 5.09 13.56 -3.36
C HIS A 395 5.34 14.73 -2.39
N CYS A 396 5.69 14.44 -1.14
CA CYS A 396 6.12 15.43 -0.14
C CYS A 396 7.59 15.87 -0.30
N GLY A 397 8.27 15.48 -1.38
CA GLY A 397 9.63 15.90 -1.70
C GLY A 397 10.73 15.19 -0.92
N CYS A 398 10.50 13.99 -0.38
CA CYS A 398 11.54 13.18 0.26
C CYS A 398 12.41 12.46 -0.78
N TYR A 399 13.73 12.40 -0.53
CA TYR A 399 14.65 11.54 -1.27
C TYR A 399 14.39 10.05 -0.89
N PRO A 400 14.01 9.16 -1.82
CA PRO A 400 13.68 7.79 -1.48
C PRO A 400 14.92 6.89 -1.42
N LEU A 401 14.95 5.95 -0.46
CA LEU A 401 15.88 4.82 -0.41
C LEU A 401 15.11 3.53 -0.21
N CYS A 402 15.12 2.65 -1.22
CA CYS A 402 14.36 1.40 -1.24
C CYS A 402 15.25 0.20 -1.54
N PRO A 403 14.87 -1.03 -1.16
CA PRO A 403 15.53 -2.24 -1.61
C PRO A 403 15.47 -2.39 -3.15
N LYS A 404 16.55 -2.88 -3.77
CA LYS A 404 16.55 -3.30 -5.18
C LYS A 404 15.84 -4.67 -5.31
N ALA A 405 14.61 -4.73 -4.84
CA ALA A 405 13.78 -5.92 -4.81
C ALA A 405 12.30 -5.54 -4.73
N LEU A 406 11.41 -6.53 -4.80
CA LEU A 406 9.96 -6.35 -4.71
C LEU A 406 9.46 -5.44 -5.85
N VAL A 407 8.48 -4.60 -5.56
CA VAL A 407 7.93 -3.65 -6.53
C VAL A 407 8.86 -2.44 -6.78
N TYR A 408 9.82 -2.18 -5.91
CA TYR A 408 10.59 -0.93 -5.98
C TYR A 408 11.35 -0.69 -7.29
N PRO A 409 11.98 -1.71 -7.95
CA PRO A 409 12.59 -1.51 -9.26
C PRO A 409 11.61 -1.17 -10.39
N GLU A 410 10.32 -1.46 -10.22
CA GLU A 410 9.27 -1.10 -11.18
C GLU A 410 8.90 0.40 -11.09
N ILE A 411 9.04 0.99 -9.90
CA ILE A 411 8.59 2.36 -9.60
C ILE A 411 9.77 3.34 -9.53
N PHE A 412 10.89 2.91 -8.94
CA PHE A 412 12.01 3.79 -8.60
C PHE A 412 13.24 3.52 -9.48
N PRO A 413 13.83 4.57 -10.09
CA PRO A 413 15.13 4.49 -10.74
C PRO A 413 16.23 3.87 -9.87
N ALA A 414 17.22 3.24 -10.52
CA ALA A 414 18.29 2.50 -9.84
C ALA A 414 19.09 3.35 -8.83
N GLU A 415 19.15 4.66 -9.02
CA GLU A 415 19.83 5.59 -8.11
C GLU A 415 19.22 5.63 -6.69
N TYR A 416 17.95 5.25 -6.53
CA TYR A 416 17.26 5.19 -5.25
C TYR A 416 17.30 3.80 -4.60
N LEU A 417 17.81 2.80 -5.31
CA LEU A 417 17.77 1.41 -4.89
C LEU A 417 19.07 0.99 -4.22
N TYR A 418 18.97 0.23 -3.13
CA TYR A 418 20.11 -0.42 -2.49
C TYR A 418 19.95 -1.94 -2.51
N SER A 419 21.05 -2.68 -2.65
CA SER A 419 21.07 -4.14 -2.74
C SER A 419 21.47 -4.82 -1.43
N THR A 420 22.23 -4.14 -0.57
CA THR A 420 22.72 -4.72 0.68
C THR A 420 22.55 -3.76 1.86
N PRO A 421 22.52 -4.26 3.11
CA PRO A 421 22.49 -3.43 4.31
C PRO A 421 23.65 -2.41 4.35
N GLU A 422 24.84 -2.80 3.89
CA GLU A 422 26.01 -1.94 3.87
C GLU A 422 25.86 -0.79 2.90
N GLN A 423 25.23 -1.01 1.74
CA GLN A 423 24.90 0.05 0.79
C GLN A 423 23.90 1.04 1.40
N LEU A 424 22.86 0.57 2.10
CA LEU A 424 21.92 1.44 2.82
C LEU A 424 22.66 2.33 3.82
N VAL A 425 23.50 1.72 4.70
CA VAL A 425 24.29 2.45 5.69
C VAL A 425 25.22 3.44 5.01
N LYS A 426 25.93 3.07 3.94
CA LYS A 426 26.86 3.96 3.21
C LYS A 426 26.13 5.16 2.61
N ARG A 427 24.96 4.94 2.01
CA ARG A 427 24.14 6.02 1.43
C ARG A 427 23.64 6.97 2.51
N LEU A 428 23.04 6.45 3.58
CA LEU A 428 22.59 7.27 4.72
C LEU A 428 23.76 8.04 5.36
N GLN A 429 24.91 7.40 5.52
CA GLN A 429 26.13 8.06 6.02
C GLN A 429 26.55 9.25 5.12
N GLY A 430 26.50 9.08 3.80
CA GLY A 430 26.78 10.16 2.85
C GLY A 430 25.80 11.32 2.99
N LEU A 431 24.50 11.01 3.07
CA LEU A 431 23.44 12.02 3.23
C LEU A 431 23.46 12.70 4.61
N CYS A 432 23.83 12.00 5.69
CA CYS A 432 24.01 12.63 7.02
C CYS A 432 25.18 13.63 7.03
N ARG A 433 26.25 13.36 6.26
CA ARG A 433 27.39 14.29 6.12
C ARG A 433 27.07 15.47 5.20
N ARG A 434 26.23 15.25 4.21
CA ARG A 434 25.84 16.21 3.19
C ARG A 434 24.32 16.23 3.02
N PRO A 435 23.57 16.78 4.00
CA PRO A 435 22.11 16.87 3.91
C PRO A 435 21.62 17.69 2.72
N ASP A 436 22.44 18.64 2.27
CA ASP A 436 22.20 19.45 1.08
C ASP A 436 21.97 18.61 -0.18
N VAL A 437 22.63 17.45 -0.31
CA VAL A 437 22.46 16.55 -1.45
C VAL A 437 21.01 16.06 -1.52
N ALA A 438 20.41 15.59 -0.43
CA ALA A 438 19.00 15.20 -0.41
C ALA A 438 18.08 16.42 -0.59
N ARG A 439 18.42 17.56 0.06
CA ARG A 439 17.60 18.77 0.04
C ARG A 439 17.59 19.48 -1.31
N ARG A 440 18.63 19.39 -2.13
CA ARG A 440 18.69 19.97 -3.48
C ARG A 440 18.26 19.01 -4.57
N HIS A 441 18.10 17.72 -4.26
CA HIS A 441 17.78 16.71 -5.25
C HIS A 441 16.30 16.79 -5.68
N VAL A 442 16.05 16.89 -6.98
CA VAL A 442 14.72 16.73 -7.56
C VAL A 442 14.48 15.24 -7.83
N VAL A 443 13.49 14.67 -7.18
CA VAL A 443 13.23 13.22 -7.30
C VAL A 443 12.69 12.90 -8.67
N LYS A 444 13.34 11.95 -9.36
CA LYS A 444 13.01 11.53 -10.73
C LYS A 444 12.00 10.38 -10.74
N VAL A 445 10.88 10.55 -10.07
CA VAL A 445 9.76 9.60 -10.06
C VAL A 445 8.51 10.36 -10.46
N ASP A 446 7.91 9.95 -11.56
CA ASP A 446 6.62 10.50 -11.99
C ASP A 446 5.49 9.89 -11.13
N THR A 447 5.16 10.57 -10.04
CA THR A 447 4.05 10.16 -9.17
C THR A 447 2.68 10.39 -9.82
N SER A 448 2.58 11.28 -10.82
CA SER A 448 1.31 11.61 -11.47
C SER A 448 0.71 10.43 -12.22
N SER A 449 1.54 9.55 -12.78
CA SER A 449 1.13 8.32 -13.46
C SER A 449 0.37 7.33 -12.55
N PHE A 450 0.56 7.43 -11.23
CA PHE A 450 -0.15 6.63 -10.22
C PHE A 450 -1.35 7.36 -9.62
N SER A 451 -1.66 8.57 -10.10
CA SER A 451 -2.80 9.34 -9.59
C SER A 451 -4.13 8.76 -10.05
N TRP A 452 -5.19 9.02 -9.26
CA TRP A 452 -6.54 8.69 -9.69
C TRP A 452 -6.89 9.32 -11.04
N THR A 453 -6.49 10.56 -11.27
CA THR A 453 -6.75 11.26 -12.53
C THR A 453 -6.19 10.51 -13.74
N ALA A 454 -4.97 9.99 -13.64
CA ALA A 454 -4.33 9.22 -14.71
C ALA A 454 -4.97 7.84 -14.91
N LEU A 455 -5.44 7.20 -13.83
CA LEU A 455 -5.91 5.81 -13.86
C LEU A 455 -7.43 5.69 -13.99
N LYS A 456 -8.20 6.75 -13.75
CA LYS A 456 -9.66 6.77 -13.71
C LYS A 456 -10.30 6.11 -14.93
N GLN A 457 -9.87 6.48 -16.15
CA GLN A 457 -10.44 5.93 -17.38
C GLN A 457 -10.24 4.43 -17.50
N ARG A 458 -9.10 3.89 -17.05
CA ARG A 458 -8.82 2.45 -17.07
C ARG A 458 -9.74 1.71 -16.09
N PHE A 459 -10.00 2.26 -14.90
CA PHE A 459 -10.97 1.70 -13.95
C PHE A 459 -12.40 1.77 -14.50
N GLN A 460 -12.78 2.87 -15.16
CA GLN A 460 -14.08 3.01 -15.79
C GLN A 460 -14.29 1.97 -16.89
N THR A 461 -13.32 1.77 -17.77
CA THR A 461 -13.36 0.75 -18.82
C THR A 461 -13.41 -0.66 -18.25
N LEU A 462 -12.61 -0.93 -17.20
CA LEU A 462 -12.60 -2.23 -16.53
C LEU A 462 -13.97 -2.59 -15.94
N LEU A 463 -14.67 -1.62 -15.36
CA LEU A 463 -15.96 -1.78 -14.68
C LEU A 463 -17.16 -1.44 -15.55
N ALA A 464 -16.94 -1.06 -16.81
CA ALA A 464 -18.01 -0.90 -17.78
C ALA A 464 -18.68 -2.25 -18.07
N ASP A 465 -19.98 -2.19 -18.38
CA ASP A 465 -20.82 -3.35 -18.74
C ASP A 465 -20.53 -3.81 -20.20
N GLY A 466 -19.28 -4.11 -20.47
CA GLY A 466 -18.86 -4.77 -21.69
C GLY A 466 -18.71 -6.27 -21.42
N ARG A 467 -19.66 -7.10 -21.84
CA ARG A 467 -19.36 -8.52 -22.03
C ARG A 467 -18.27 -8.61 -23.11
N PRO A 468 -17.23 -9.43 -22.90
CA PRO A 468 -16.29 -9.69 -23.98
C PRO A 468 -16.99 -10.30 -25.18
#